data_9b9a3631175b861c3909c49557266fe4
#
_entry.id   9b9a3631175b861c3909c49557266fe4
#
_cell.length_a   1.000
_cell.length_b   1.000
_cell.length_c   1.000
_cell.angle_alpha   90.00
_cell.angle_beta   90.00
_cell.angle_gamma   90.00
#
_symmetry.space_group_name_H-M   'P 1'
#
loop_
_entity.id
_entity.type
_entity.pdbx_description
1 polymer ?
#
loop_
_entity_poly.entity_id
_entity_poly.type
_entity_poly.pdbx_seq_one_letter_code
_entity_poly.pdbx_strand_id
1 'polypeptide(L)'
;MAIDYQYYEFQSYEYLVRLGQLWEGMEELSGVQELLAQIRKEQELIRTRKFRVAVVGEFRRGKSTFVNALLGREILPTDALPTTATLNRITYGAVPKAYLCYRDGRREDVRIEELSRYVTKLTRESENAAAQIEEAVVEYPSIFCQNHVDLIDTPGMNDDMAMNDVTLSQLEHIDLAVV
;
A
#
# COMPACT_ATOMS: atom_id res chain seq x y z
N MET A 1 0.67 26.49 7.70
CA MET A 1 1.73 25.84 8.50
C MET A 1 1.68 24.36 8.12
N ALA A 2 2.66 23.88 7.38
CA ALA A 2 2.71 22.45 7.03
C ALA A 2 3.03 21.66 8.31
N ILE A 3 2.27 20.61 8.56
CA ILE A 3 2.57 19.67 9.66
C ILE A 3 3.76 18.84 9.19
N ASP A 4 4.86 18.93 9.91
CA ASP A 4 6.03 18.09 9.66
C ASP A 4 5.79 16.70 10.26
N TYR A 5 5.27 15.79 9.44
CA TYR A 5 4.97 14.42 9.83
C TYR A 5 6.21 13.69 10.36
N GLN A 6 7.37 13.86 9.70
CA GLN A 6 8.62 13.21 10.11
C GLN A 6 9.07 13.66 11.49
N TYR A 7 8.88 14.95 11.80
CA TYR A 7 9.20 15.47 13.12
C TYR A 7 8.36 14.80 14.21
N TYR A 8 7.04 14.69 14.01
CA TYR A 8 6.15 14.08 15.00
C TYR A 8 6.35 12.55 15.11
N GLU A 9 6.62 11.88 14.01
CA GLU A 9 6.98 10.46 13.99
C GLU A 9 8.24 10.21 14.80
N PHE A 10 9.31 10.98 14.55
CA PHE A 10 10.55 10.91 15.29
C PHE A 10 10.35 11.20 16.79
N GLN A 11 9.61 12.25 17.15
CA GLN A 11 9.32 12.58 18.53
C GLN A 11 8.55 11.46 19.24
N SER A 12 7.55 10.90 18.58
CA SER A 12 6.75 9.79 19.15
C SER A 12 7.62 8.56 19.40
N TYR A 13 8.49 8.21 18.46
CA TYR A 13 9.45 7.12 18.62
C TYR A 13 10.42 7.37 19.79
N GLU A 14 10.99 8.55 19.87
CA GLU A 14 11.89 8.97 20.96
C GLU A 14 11.21 8.86 22.34
N TYR A 15 9.94 9.30 22.46
CA TYR A 15 9.20 9.16 23.70
C TYR A 15 9.01 7.71 24.10
N LEU A 16 8.68 6.83 23.17
CA LEU A 16 8.55 5.40 23.44
C LEU A 16 9.88 4.75 23.84
N VAL A 17 11.00 5.17 23.23
CA VAL A 17 12.35 4.72 23.63
C VAL A 17 12.63 5.12 25.09
N ARG A 18 12.42 6.38 25.43
CA ARG A 18 12.64 6.88 26.81
C ARG A 18 11.72 6.19 27.82
N LEU A 19 10.45 5.97 27.43
CA LEU A 19 9.51 5.26 28.30
C LEU A 19 9.97 3.83 28.55
N GLY A 20 10.45 3.12 27.53
CA GLY A 20 11.03 1.78 27.69
C GLY A 20 12.25 1.76 28.62
N GLN A 21 13.16 2.73 28.45
CA GLN A 21 14.36 2.85 29.29
C GLN A 21 14.05 3.07 30.77
N LEU A 22 12.97 3.76 31.11
CA LEU A 22 12.56 3.99 32.51
C LEU A 22 12.18 2.68 33.24
N TRP A 23 11.75 1.67 32.49
CA TRP A 23 11.31 0.39 33.01
C TRP A 23 12.34 -0.74 32.83
N GLU A 24 13.46 -0.46 32.16
CA GLU A 24 14.58 -1.40 32.08
C GLU A 24 15.16 -1.68 33.49
N GLY A 25 15.38 -2.94 33.78
CA GLY A 25 15.84 -3.38 35.09
C GLY A 25 14.74 -3.56 36.14
N MET A 26 13.47 -3.38 35.77
CA MET A 26 12.28 -3.57 36.64
C MET A 26 11.38 -4.71 36.16
N GLU A 27 11.89 -5.60 35.31
CA GLU A 27 11.13 -6.68 34.65
C GLU A 27 10.51 -7.68 35.64
N GLU A 28 11.05 -7.75 36.85
CA GLU A 28 10.51 -8.61 37.90
C GLU A 28 9.20 -8.09 38.51
N LEU A 29 8.88 -6.80 38.30
CA LEU A 29 7.63 -6.24 38.79
C LEU A 29 6.46 -6.71 37.90
N SER A 30 5.34 -7.06 38.57
CA SER A 30 4.14 -7.52 37.89
C SER A 30 3.65 -6.48 36.83
N GLY A 31 3.42 -6.93 35.62
CA GLY A 31 2.91 -6.11 34.51
C GLY A 31 3.98 -5.35 33.72
N VAL A 32 5.24 -5.25 34.17
CA VAL A 32 6.28 -4.51 33.46
C VAL A 32 6.67 -5.20 32.16
N GLN A 33 6.72 -6.51 32.11
CA GLN A 33 7.02 -7.26 30.88
C GLN A 33 5.95 -7.02 29.81
N GLU A 34 4.67 -6.98 30.19
CA GLU A 34 3.57 -6.70 29.27
C GLU A 34 3.65 -5.25 28.75
N LEU A 35 3.97 -4.30 29.62
CA LEU A 35 4.16 -2.90 29.25
C LEU A 35 5.32 -2.74 28.26
N LEU A 36 6.46 -3.36 28.51
CA LEU A 36 7.61 -3.33 27.60
C LEU A 36 7.29 -3.99 26.25
N ALA A 37 6.50 -5.07 26.24
CA ALA A 37 6.04 -5.69 25.00
C ALA A 37 5.12 -4.76 24.19
N GLN A 38 4.22 -4.04 24.85
CA GLN A 38 3.38 -3.02 24.22
C GLN A 38 4.21 -1.86 23.66
N ILE A 39 5.17 -1.33 24.41
CA ILE A 39 6.06 -0.26 23.94
C ILE A 39 6.81 -0.70 22.67
N ARG A 40 7.38 -1.90 22.65
CA ARG A 40 8.07 -2.45 21.48
C ARG A 40 7.13 -2.60 20.28
N LYS A 41 5.91 -3.03 20.51
CA LYS A 41 4.89 -3.13 19.47
C LYS A 41 4.55 -1.77 18.86
N GLU A 42 4.36 -0.73 19.69
CA GLU A 42 4.09 0.62 19.22
C GLU A 42 5.29 1.24 18.49
N GLN A 43 6.52 1.00 18.95
CA GLN A 43 7.73 1.40 18.25
C GLN A 43 7.79 0.78 16.84
N GLU A 44 7.48 -0.51 16.71
CA GLU A 44 7.47 -1.19 15.41
C GLU A 44 6.34 -0.67 14.52
N LEU A 45 5.16 -0.40 15.08
CA LEU A 45 4.06 0.23 14.34
C LEU A 45 4.44 1.60 13.78
N ILE A 46 5.06 2.48 14.57
CA ILE A 46 5.52 3.78 14.08
C ILE A 46 6.52 3.61 12.94
N ARG A 47 7.42 2.66 13.05
CA ARG A 47 8.49 2.43 12.06
C ARG A 47 8.01 1.79 10.77
N THR A 48 6.97 0.97 10.84
CA THR A 48 6.47 0.17 9.70
C THR A 48 5.12 0.63 9.16
N ARG A 49 4.41 1.49 9.91
CA ARG A 49 3.08 1.96 9.52
C ARG A 49 3.14 2.67 8.18
N LYS A 50 2.29 2.22 7.27
CA LYS A 50 2.02 2.88 6.00
C LYS A 50 0.70 3.61 6.09
N PHE A 51 0.66 4.84 5.59
CA PHE A 51 -0.59 5.58 5.41
C PHE A 51 -1.11 5.29 4.01
N ARG A 52 -2.22 4.59 3.92
CA ARG A 52 -2.78 4.07 2.67
C ARG A 52 -3.89 4.98 2.16
N VAL A 53 -3.63 5.59 1.00
CA VAL A 53 -4.58 6.44 0.29
C VAL A 53 -5.11 5.68 -0.93
N ALA A 54 -6.37 5.28 -0.90
CA ALA A 54 -6.99 4.58 -2.02
C ALA A 54 -7.78 5.54 -2.92
N VAL A 55 -7.62 5.35 -4.22
CA VAL A 55 -8.48 5.97 -5.23
C VAL A 55 -9.59 4.97 -5.56
N VAL A 56 -10.82 5.29 -5.15
CA VAL A 56 -11.99 4.42 -5.30
C VAL A 56 -13.00 5.04 -6.26
N GLY A 57 -13.83 4.24 -6.86
CA GLY A 57 -14.88 4.70 -7.78
C GLY A 57 -15.22 3.66 -8.84
N GLU A 58 -16.25 3.98 -9.62
CA GLU A 58 -16.71 3.12 -10.70
C GLU A 58 -15.66 2.88 -11.78
N PHE A 59 -15.89 1.84 -12.57
CA PHE A 59 -15.07 1.54 -13.74
C PHE A 59 -15.05 2.72 -14.73
N ARG A 60 -13.89 2.96 -15.37
CA ARG A 60 -13.67 4.03 -16.37
C ARG A 60 -13.86 5.47 -15.86
N ARG A 61 -13.82 5.72 -14.58
CA ARG A 61 -13.91 7.07 -14.00
C ARG A 61 -12.56 7.79 -13.88
N GLY A 62 -11.50 7.22 -14.44
CA GLY A 62 -10.19 7.86 -14.49
C GLY A 62 -9.32 7.66 -13.25
N LYS A 63 -9.56 6.63 -12.42
CA LYS A 63 -8.75 6.34 -11.22
C LYS A 63 -7.25 6.21 -11.55
N SER A 64 -6.90 5.28 -12.41
CA SER A 64 -5.50 5.05 -12.83
C SER A 64 -4.92 6.29 -13.53
N THR A 65 -5.73 7.03 -14.31
CA THR A 65 -5.32 8.31 -14.92
C THR A 65 -4.99 9.34 -13.85
N PHE A 66 -5.81 9.44 -12.81
CA PHE A 66 -5.56 10.34 -11.69
C PHE A 66 -4.28 9.97 -10.94
N VAL A 67 -4.08 8.68 -10.63
CA VAL A 67 -2.84 8.22 -10.00
C VAL A 67 -1.63 8.52 -10.89
N ASN A 68 -1.69 8.25 -12.20
CA ASN A 68 -0.63 8.59 -13.14
C ASN A 68 -0.34 10.10 -13.17
N ALA A 69 -1.36 10.94 -13.08
CA ALA A 69 -1.19 12.38 -13.00
C ALA A 69 -0.45 12.82 -11.73
N LEU A 70 -0.75 12.20 -10.58
CA LEU A 70 0.01 12.42 -9.33
C LEU A 70 1.47 11.98 -9.46
N LEU A 71 1.72 10.88 -10.17
CA LEU A 71 3.07 10.36 -10.39
C LEU A 71 3.86 11.18 -11.42
N GLY A 72 3.17 12.00 -12.23
CA GLY A 72 3.76 12.76 -13.32
C GLY A 72 4.21 11.90 -14.51
N ARG A 73 3.78 10.63 -14.57
CA ARG A 73 4.14 9.65 -15.61
C ARG A 73 3.07 8.57 -15.73
N GLU A 74 2.87 8.08 -16.94
CA GLU A 74 2.06 6.88 -17.21
C GLU A 74 2.79 5.62 -16.73
N ILE A 75 2.37 5.10 -15.58
CA ILE A 75 2.89 3.88 -14.94
C ILE A 75 1.81 2.81 -14.92
N LEU A 76 0.61 3.20 -14.50
CA LEU A 76 -0.54 2.31 -14.46
C LEU A 76 -1.25 2.30 -15.81
N PRO A 77 -1.72 1.14 -16.28
CA PRO A 77 -2.49 1.07 -17.51
C PRO A 77 -3.81 1.84 -17.38
N THR A 78 -4.12 2.63 -18.41
CA THR A 78 -5.33 3.49 -18.47
C THR A 78 -6.30 3.09 -19.56
N ASP A 79 -6.05 1.96 -20.25
CA ASP A 79 -6.79 1.54 -21.41
C ASP A 79 -8.28 1.26 -21.16
N ALA A 80 -9.08 1.40 -22.21
CA ALA A 80 -10.54 1.33 -22.20
C ALA A 80 -11.13 -0.08 -22.00
N LEU A 81 -10.33 -1.10 -21.79
CA LEU A 81 -10.77 -2.47 -21.51
C LEU A 81 -10.83 -2.70 -19.99
N PRO A 82 -11.58 -3.72 -19.49
CA PRO A 82 -11.61 -4.06 -18.07
C PRO A 82 -10.19 -4.39 -17.61
N THR A 83 -9.52 -3.39 -17.04
CA THR A 83 -8.08 -3.35 -17.01
C THR A 83 -7.49 -3.73 -15.67
N THR A 84 -8.21 -3.55 -14.59
CA THR A 84 -7.63 -3.78 -13.27
C THR A 84 -8.34 -4.91 -12.57
N ALA A 85 -7.78 -6.12 -12.71
CA ALA A 85 -8.23 -7.28 -11.91
C ALA A 85 -7.51 -7.36 -10.57
N THR A 86 -6.46 -6.56 -10.41
CA THR A 86 -5.50 -6.64 -9.32
C THR A 86 -5.38 -5.27 -8.69
N LEU A 87 -5.18 -5.22 -7.39
CA LEU A 87 -4.87 -4.00 -6.68
C LEU A 87 -3.48 -3.50 -7.08
N ASN A 88 -3.34 -2.23 -7.44
CA ASN A 88 -2.05 -1.62 -7.71
C ASN A 88 -1.65 -0.72 -6.54
N ARG A 89 -0.56 -1.04 -5.88
CA ARG A 89 0.00 -0.23 -4.79
C ARG A 89 1.27 0.47 -5.25
N ILE A 90 1.31 1.77 -5.09
CA ILE A 90 2.48 2.60 -5.36
C ILE A 90 3.06 3.02 -4.02
N THR A 91 4.32 2.73 -3.81
CA THR A 91 5.08 3.10 -2.62
C THR A 91 6.33 3.89 -2.99
N TYR A 92 6.96 4.55 -2.03
CA TYR A 92 8.21 5.26 -2.28
C TYR A 92 9.36 4.29 -2.52
N GLY A 93 10.12 4.57 -3.58
CA GLY A 93 11.41 3.93 -3.87
C GLY A 93 12.30 4.90 -4.63
N ALA A 94 13.57 5.02 -4.25
CA ALA A 94 14.53 5.92 -4.89
C ALA A 94 14.81 5.53 -6.36
N VAL A 95 14.65 4.24 -6.68
CA VAL A 95 14.81 3.69 -8.04
C VAL A 95 13.50 3.04 -8.45
N PRO A 96 12.94 3.39 -9.62
CA PRO A 96 11.72 2.78 -10.12
C PRO A 96 11.85 1.26 -10.26
N LYS A 97 10.92 0.51 -9.65
CA LYS A 97 10.83 -0.95 -9.70
C LYS A 97 9.37 -1.37 -9.66
N ALA A 98 9.08 -2.55 -10.20
CA ALA A 98 7.78 -3.18 -10.03
C ALA A 98 7.93 -4.66 -9.70
N TYR A 99 6.99 -5.19 -8.94
CA TYR A 99 6.90 -6.61 -8.65
C TYR A 99 5.45 -7.02 -8.36
N LEU A 100 5.19 -8.29 -8.54
CA LEU A 100 3.90 -8.92 -8.26
C LEU A 100 4.01 -9.70 -6.96
N CYS A 101 3.02 -9.55 -6.11
CA CYS A 101 2.81 -10.39 -4.93
C CYS A 101 1.69 -11.39 -5.25
N TYR A 102 1.98 -12.65 -5.12
CA TYR A 102 1.01 -13.72 -5.35
C TYR A 102 0.36 -14.17 -4.03
N ARG A 103 -0.85 -14.70 -4.11
CA ARG A 103 -1.61 -15.21 -2.94
C ARG A 103 -0.92 -16.37 -2.22
N ASP A 104 0.00 -17.08 -2.88
CA ASP A 104 0.82 -18.13 -2.30
C ASP A 104 2.09 -17.63 -1.60
N GLY A 105 2.26 -16.29 -1.52
CA GLY A 105 3.41 -15.62 -0.90
C GLY A 105 4.63 -15.46 -1.81
N ARG A 106 4.57 -15.92 -3.07
CA ARG A 106 5.65 -15.66 -4.04
C ARG A 106 5.70 -14.18 -4.41
N ARG A 107 6.90 -13.71 -4.70
CA ARG A 107 7.15 -12.40 -5.30
C ARG A 107 7.90 -12.59 -6.61
N GLU A 108 7.50 -11.85 -7.63
CA GLU A 108 8.11 -11.83 -8.96
C GLU A 108 8.41 -10.39 -9.36
N ASP A 109 9.68 -10.08 -9.61
CA ASP A 109 10.09 -8.77 -10.11
C ASP A 109 9.76 -8.67 -11.61
N VAL A 110 9.10 -7.58 -12.00
CA VAL A 110 8.67 -7.32 -13.38
C VAL A 110 9.13 -5.94 -13.81
N ARG A 111 9.23 -5.71 -15.12
CA ARG A 111 9.47 -4.37 -15.62
C ARG A 111 8.19 -3.54 -15.55
N ILE A 112 8.31 -2.26 -15.19
CA ILE A 112 7.16 -1.34 -15.10
C ILE A 112 6.37 -1.32 -16.42
N GLU A 113 7.08 -1.32 -17.56
CA GLU A 113 6.47 -1.30 -18.90
C GLU A 113 5.67 -2.59 -19.21
N GLU A 114 5.95 -3.68 -18.50
CA GLU A 114 5.25 -4.96 -18.68
C GLU A 114 4.10 -5.16 -17.69
N LEU A 115 3.98 -4.27 -16.69
CA LEU A 115 2.98 -4.39 -15.63
C LEU A 115 1.55 -4.55 -16.20
N SER A 116 1.23 -3.83 -17.26
CA SER A 116 -0.08 -3.91 -17.93
C SER A 116 -0.46 -5.33 -18.35
N ARG A 117 0.49 -6.17 -18.74
CA ARG A 117 0.24 -7.55 -19.18
C ARG A 117 -0.28 -8.44 -18.06
N TYR A 118 0.07 -8.13 -16.83
CA TYR A 118 -0.26 -8.92 -15.64
C TYR A 118 -1.53 -8.43 -14.95
N VAL A 119 -1.80 -7.13 -15.02
CA VAL A 119 -2.92 -6.52 -14.29
C VAL A 119 -4.18 -6.30 -15.14
N THR A 120 -4.11 -6.61 -16.46
CA THR A 120 -5.23 -6.44 -17.39
C THR A 120 -5.88 -7.77 -17.76
N LYS A 121 -7.22 -7.79 -17.85
CA LYS A 121 -8.02 -8.95 -18.28
C LYS A 121 -8.23 -8.95 -19.79
N LEU A 122 -7.22 -9.26 -20.59
CA LEU A 122 -7.35 -9.29 -22.05
C LEU A 122 -7.75 -10.64 -22.62
N THR A 123 -7.46 -11.73 -21.91
CA THR A 123 -7.77 -13.12 -22.32
C THR A 123 -8.15 -13.95 -21.10
N ARG A 124 -8.81 -15.10 -21.32
CA ARG A 124 -9.10 -16.09 -20.22
C ARG A 124 -7.83 -16.58 -19.53
N GLU A 125 -6.72 -16.66 -20.23
CA GLU A 125 -5.42 -17.06 -19.67
C GLU A 125 -4.87 -15.94 -18.75
N SER A 126 -4.99 -14.67 -19.16
CA SER A 126 -4.60 -13.54 -18.33
C SER A 126 -5.53 -13.34 -17.13
N GLU A 127 -6.82 -13.67 -17.23
CA GLU A 127 -7.75 -13.69 -16.09
C GLU A 127 -7.33 -14.70 -15.03
N ASN A 128 -7.00 -15.93 -15.41
CA ASN A 128 -6.57 -16.97 -14.50
C ASN A 128 -5.21 -16.61 -13.85
N ALA A 129 -4.29 -16.00 -14.58
CA ALA A 129 -3.02 -15.54 -14.06
C ALA A 129 -3.21 -14.37 -13.08
N ALA A 130 -4.02 -13.38 -13.45
CA ALA A 130 -4.33 -12.22 -12.60
C ALA A 130 -5.06 -12.63 -11.30
N ALA A 131 -5.88 -13.67 -11.32
CA ALA A 131 -6.58 -14.19 -10.13
C ALA A 131 -5.63 -14.76 -9.05
N GLN A 132 -4.41 -15.13 -9.43
CA GLN A 132 -3.38 -15.60 -8.49
C GLN A 132 -2.58 -14.45 -7.89
N ILE A 133 -2.62 -13.27 -8.53
CA ILE A 133 -1.92 -12.07 -8.06
C ILE A 133 -2.77 -11.42 -6.98
N GLU A 134 -2.19 -11.17 -5.83
CA GLU A 134 -2.81 -10.44 -4.73
C GLU A 134 -2.72 -8.93 -4.96
N GLU A 135 -1.51 -8.46 -5.23
CA GLU A 135 -1.26 -7.06 -5.55
C GLU A 135 -0.09 -6.90 -6.53
N ALA A 136 -0.11 -5.83 -7.30
CA ALA A 136 1.02 -5.35 -8.06
C ALA A 136 1.61 -4.12 -7.35
N VAL A 137 2.89 -4.16 -7.05
CA VAL A 137 3.57 -3.09 -6.31
C VAL A 137 4.53 -2.35 -7.22
N VAL A 138 4.44 -1.03 -7.19
CA VAL A 138 5.37 -0.14 -7.89
C VAL A 138 6.11 0.72 -6.87
N GLU A 139 7.42 0.58 -6.80
CA GLU A 139 8.29 1.50 -6.09
C GLU A 139 8.64 2.65 -7.03
N TYR A 140 8.33 3.89 -6.63
CA TYR A 140 8.55 5.06 -7.47
C TYR A 140 8.97 6.29 -6.65
N PRO A 141 9.89 7.15 -7.15
CA PRO A 141 10.36 8.34 -6.42
C PRO A 141 9.34 9.50 -6.52
N SER A 142 8.11 9.25 -6.06
CA SER A 142 7.05 10.25 -6.01
C SER A 142 7.05 10.98 -4.68
N ILE A 143 6.89 12.31 -4.72
CA ILE A 143 6.73 13.13 -3.51
C ILE A 143 5.46 12.75 -2.73
N PHE A 144 4.43 12.21 -3.39
CA PHE A 144 3.17 11.78 -2.77
C PHE A 144 3.30 10.46 -2.02
N CYS A 145 4.35 9.67 -2.30
CA CYS A 145 4.62 8.41 -1.62
C CYS A 145 5.70 8.53 -0.56
N GLN A 146 6.27 9.72 -0.36
CA GLN A 146 7.19 9.98 0.75
C GLN A 146 6.49 9.85 2.10
N ASN A 147 7.26 9.75 3.17
CA ASN A 147 6.75 9.69 4.55
C ASN A 147 5.78 8.53 4.79
N HIS A 148 6.12 7.36 4.26
CA HIS A 148 5.34 6.12 4.43
C HIS A 148 3.91 6.18 3.86
N VAL A 149 3.66 7.00 2.84
CA VAL A 149 2.39 7.03 2.11
C VAL A 149 2.41 6.02 0.97
N ASP A 150 1.42 5.15 0.93
CA ASP A 150 1.14 4.27 -0.19
C ASP A 150 -0.12 4.77 -0.93
N LEU A 151 -0.02 4.93 -2.25
CA LEU A 151 -1.18 5.18 -3.12
C LEU A 151 -1.71 3.85 -3.63
N ILE A 152 -3.01 3.67 -3.56
CA ILE A 152 -3.68 2.42 -3.96
C ILE A 152 -4.68 2.75 -5.06
N ASP A 153 -4.43 2.21 -6.27
CA ASP A 153 -5.39 2.20 -7.36
C ASP A 153 -6.23 0.93 -7.27
N THR A 154 -7.52 1.11 -7.02
CA THR A 154 -8.43 -0.02 -6.81
C THR A 154 -9.07 -0.47 -8.12
N PRO A 155 -9.42 -1.78 -8.26
CA PRO A 155 -10.32 -2.23 -9.30
C PRO A 155 -11.62 -1.42 -9.33
N GLY A 156 -12.20 -1.23 -10.53
CA GLY A 156 -13.47 -0.53 -10.66
C GLY A 156 -14.61 -1.26 -9.93
N MET A 157 -15.37 -0.56 -9.11
CA MET A 157 -16.59 -1.10 -8.53
C MET A 157 -17.62 -1.31 -9.64
N ASN A 158 -18.40 -2.39 -9.58
CA ASN A 158 -19.49 -2.81 -10.49
C ASN A 158 -19.11 -3.70 -11.68
N ASP A 159 -17.86 -4.16 -11.84
CA ASP A 159 -17.51 -5.03 -12.96
C ASP A 159 -17.69 -6.54 -12.66
N ASP A 160 -17.58 -6.93 -11.37
CA ASP A 160 -17.70 -8.32 -10.96
C ASP A 160 -17.90 -8.41 -9.43
N MET A 161 -18.74 -9.35 -8.94
CA MET A 161 -18.91 -9.56 -7.49
C MET A 161 -17.58 -9.91 -6.81
N ALA A 162 -16.73 -10.68 -7.47
CA ALA A 162 -15.40 -11.04 -6.95
C ALA A 162 -14.45 -9.86 -6.81
N MET A 163 -14.57 -8.84 -7.66
CA MET A 163 -13.77 -7.60 -7.57
C MET A 163 -14.24 -6.71 -6.42
N ASN A 164 -15.54 -6.72 -6.12
CA ASN A 164 -16.07 -6.01 -4.95
C ASN A 164 -15.54 -6.61 -3.66
N ASP A 165 -15.44 -7.94 -3.54
CA ASP A 165 -14.91 -8.61 -2.35
C ASP A 165 -13.43 -8.29 -2.13
N VAL A 166 -12.61 -8.28 -3.18
CA VAL A 166 -11.19 -7.87 -3.10
C VAL A 166 -11.08 -6.41 -2.68
N THR A 167 -11.86 -5.53 -3.28
CA THR A 167 -11.85 -4.11 -2.93
C THR A 167 -12.31 -3.90 -1.48
N LEU A 168 -13.40 -4.57 -1.05
CA LEU A 168 -13.92 -4.45 0.31
C LEU A 168 -12.95 -4.96 1.36
N SER A 169 -12.29 -6.11 1.14
CA SER A 169 -11.30 -6.64 2.08
C SER A 169 -10.08 -5.73 2.24
N GLN A 170 -9.72 -4.99 1.20
CA GLN A 170 -8.62 -4.02 1.26
C GLN A 170 -9.02 -2.70 1.90
N LEU A 171 -10.32 -2.33 1.85
CA LEU A 171 -10.82 -1.10 2.48
C LEU A 171 -10.63 -1.09 4.01
N GLU A 172 -10.58 -2.26 4.65
CA GLU A 172 -10.28 -2.38 6.10
C GLU A 172 -8.88 -1.86 6.47
N HIS A 173 -7.99 -1.75 5.47
CA HIS A 173 -6.60 -1.32 5.67
C HIS A 173 -6.30 0.06 5.04
N ILE A 174 -7.33 0.79 4.62
CA ILE A 174 -7.20 2.11 4.00
C ILE A 174 -7.44 3.20 5.05
N ASP A 175 -6.52 4.16 5.11
CA ASP A 175 -6.61 5.30 6.02
C ASP A 175 -7.40 6.47 5.39
N LEU A 176 -7.36 6.61 4.06
CA LEU A 176 -8.07 7.66 3.31
C LEU A 176 -8.55 7.14 1.95
N ALA A 177 -9.80 7.42 1.62
CA ALA A 177 -10.36 7.15 0.29
C ALA A 177 -10.62 8.46 -0.47
N VAL A 178 -10.17 8.50 -1.73
CA VAL A 178 -10.47 9.57 -2.70
C VAL A 178 -11.47 9.02 -3.71
N VAL A 179 -12.62 9.68 -3.87
CA VAL A 179 -13.73 9.27 -4.74
C VAL A 179 -13.83 10.19 -5.95
#